data_07380fe0fc1c99f62caa057f8b69f19b
#
_entry.id   07380fe0fc1c99f62caa057f8b69f19b
#
_cell.length_a   1.000
_cell.length_b   1.000
_cell.length_c   1.000
_cell.angle_alpha   90.00
_cell.angle_beta   90.00
_cell.angle_gamma   90.00
#
_symmetry.space_group_name_H-M   'P 1'
#
loop_
_entity.id
_entity.type
_entity.pdbx_description
1 polymer ?
#
loop_
_entity_poly.entity_id
_entity_poly.type
_entity_poly.pdbx_seq_one_letter_code
_entity_poly.pdbx_strand_id
1 'polypeptide(L)'
;MSSEAKFPASAEVLSLQASQVSNVSKYIPQWYYYNHGNVTAQNLNFCNVTVTYKHTGKNDTINVGALLPSDSWNERLQGIGGNGYVAGLTSTTAFGMIAAAAEGYVAISTDGGHTSDDPADWGLLQSGMPDHNTMYNFGIASLGDAAIIGKSLTESAYGSKPKYSFGPDARKATGRILGSLDEYPNHCELNAVTDAALSACDSADGIVDGIISDPDACVFDPFALVGAQINCSDTGPLLRISVATAKIVNATWTGARDSQGNFLCTKCPNGTCTAVPSQLYNRWAQVFVEHNLNFTLRNITHQKYDHLFRKSVQQWNSVFGTNNPDLSKFRDAGGRMLTYHGLMDEVIPPNGTRSYYEAVTAGDSSVHEYYKLFEAPMMGHCFGTKGGYPSTMFESLVAWVESGNAPTSLPVKYSPEDGKTYDRMLCPPHRAKYKGTGDMTSDDAFYCAE
;
A
#
# COMPACT_ATOMS: atom_id res chain seq x y z
N MET A 1 -35.78 -1.16 -14.56
CA MET A 1 -35.18 -0.77 -13.26
C MET A 1 -36.33 -0.47 -12.32
N SER A 2 -36.61 -1.37 -11.38
CA SER A 2 -37.86 -1.32 -10.59
C SER A 2 -37.64 -1.04 -9.09
N SER A 3 -36.46 -0.67 -8.66
CA SER A 3 -36.20 -0.14 -7.32
C SER A 3 -35.44 1.18 -7.43
N GLU A 4 -35.87 2.21 -6.70
CA GLU A 4 -35.13 3.46 -6.63
C GLU A 4 -33.76 3.18 -5.99
N ALA A 5 -32.69 3.60 -6.66
CA ALA A 5 -31.34 3.48 -6.13
C ALA A 5 -31.24 4.27 -4.81
N LYS A 6 -30.74 3.64 -3.76
CA LYS A 6 -30.53 4.27 -2.46
C LYS A 6 -29.18 4.98 -2.44
N PHE A 7 -29.16 6.21 -1.99
CA PHE A 7 -27.97 7.03 -1.84
C PHE A 7 -27.69 7.31 -0.36
N PRO A 8 -26.47 7.71 0.01
CA PRO A 8 -26.18 8.18 1.36
C PRO A 8 -27.17 9.28 1.77
N ALA A 9 -27.63 9.26 3.02
CA ALA A 9 -28.67 10.20 3.49
C ALA A 9 -28.27 11.68 3.38
N SER A 10 -26.95 11.95 3.34
CA SER A 10 -26.38 13.29 3.15
C SER A 10 -26.07 13.62 1.69
N ALA A 11 -26.36 12.74 0.74
CA ALA A 11 -26.00 12.93 -0.67
C ALA A 11 -27.18 13.51 -1.48
N GLU A 12 -26.91 14.55 -2.23
CA GLU A 12 -27.77 15.06 -3.30
C GLU A 12 -27.21 14.64 -4.65
N VAL A 13 -27.92 13.78 -5.38
CA VAL A 13 -27.49 13.31 -6.70
C VAL A 13 -27.64 14.45 -7.70
N LEU A 14 -26.56 14.81 -8.37
CA LEU A 14 -26.51 15.82 -9.41
C LEU A 14 -26.76 15.21 -10.80
N SER A 15 -26.17 14.05 -11.05
CA SER A 15 -26.40 13.32 -12.30
C SER A 15 -26.14 11.82 -12.12
N LEU A 16 -26.82 11.03 -12.96
CA LEU A 16 -26.52 9.61 -13.18
C LEU A 16 -26.41 9.39 -14.68
N GLN A 17 -25.25 8.96 -15.12
CA GLN A 17 -24.95 8.65 -16.52
C GLN A 17 -24.69 7.16 -16.64
N ALA A 18 -25.28 6.51 -17.65
CA ALA A 18 -25.07 5.09 -17.91
C ALA A 18 -24.90 4.87 -19.40
N SER A 19 -23.92 4.06 -19.78
CA SER A 19 -23.65 3.70 -21.17
C SER A 19 -23.23 2.24 -21.28
N GLN A 20 -23.75 1.55 -22.32
CA GLN A 20 -23.31 0.21 -22.64
C GLN A 20 -21.93 0.26 -23.32
N VAL A 21 -21.00 -0.54 -22.81
CA VAL A 21 -19.68 -0.78 -23.42
C VAL A 21 -19.62 -2.27 -23.79
N SER A 22 -19.24 -2.58 -25.01
CA SER A 22 -19.27 -3.95 -25.51
C SER A 22 -17.94 -4.34 -26.15
N ASN A 23 -17.66 -5.63 -26.09
CA ASN A 23 -16.55 -6.28 -26.78
C ASN A 23 -15.16 -5.73 -26.37
N VAL A 24 -14.96 -5.46 -25.09
CA VAL A 24 -13.68 -5.03 -24.56
C VAL A 24 -12.75 -6.23 -24.40
N SER A 25 -11.61 -6.20 -25.11
CA SER A 25 -10.57 -7.22 -24.98
C SER A 25 -9.27 -6.52 -24.61
N LYS A 26 -8.70 -6.86 -23.44
CA LYS A 26 -7.55 -6.17 -22.86
C LYS A 26 -6.75 -7.08 -21.93
N TYR A 27 -5.43 -7.05 -22.07
CA TYR A 27 -4.51 -7.63 -21.10
C TYR A 27 -4.22 -6.60 -20.00
N ILE A 28 -4.42 -6.99 -18.75
CA ILE A 28 -4.19 -6.18 -17.55
C ILE A 28 -3.07 -6.84 -16.74
N PRO A 29 -1.87 -6.27 -16.74
CA PRO A 29 -0.78 -6.72 -15.88
C PRO A 29 -1.13 -6.57 -14.39
N GLN A 30 -0.57 -7.45 -13.56
CA GLN A 30 -0.80 -7.49 -12.11
C GLN A 30 -0.55 -6.16 -11.38
N TRP A 31 0.34 -5.31 -11.87
CA TRP A 31 0.63 -4.00 -11.26
C TRP A 31 -0.47 -2.93 -11.44
N TYR A 32 -1.50 -3.22 -12.25
CA TYR A 32 -2.71 -2.40 -12.32
C TYR A 32 -3.88 -2.99 -11.53
N TYR A 33 -3.73 -4.20 -11.02
CA TYR A 33 -4.76 -4.90 -10.27
C TYR A 33 -4.10 -5.63 -9.10
N TYR A 34 -3.80 -4.88 -8.06
CA TYR A 34 -3.03 -5.36 -6.90
C TYR A 34 -3.68 -6.57 -6.23
N ASN A 35 -2.84 -7.44 -5.68
CA ASN A 35 -3.20 -8.70 -5.01
C ASN A 35 -3.75 -9.79 -5.92
N HIS A 36 -3.66 -9.58 -7.23
CA HIS A 36 -4.06 -10.52 -8.28
C HIS A 36 -2.88 -10.90 -9.16
N GLY A 37 -3.06 -11.95 -9.95
CA GLY A 37 -2.22 -12.24 -11.10
C GLY A 37 -2.55 -11.33 -12.29
N ASN A 38 -1.97 -11.64 -13.45
CA ASN A 38 -2.33 -10.97 -14.69
C ASN A 38 -3.75 -11.39 -15.11
N VAL A 39 -4.58 -10.45 -15.57
CA VAL A 39 -5.93 -10.70 -16.05
C VAL A 39 -6.03 -10.39 -17.53
N THR A 40 -6.75 -11.24 -18.28
CA THR A 40 -7.07 -10.98 -19.69
C THR A 40 -8.58 -10.89 -19.85
N ALA A 41 -9.10 -9.70 -20.01
CA ALA A 41 -10.49 -9.49 -20.43
C ALA A 41 -10.62 -9.91 -21.89
N GLN A 42 -11.68 -10.68 -22.20
CA GLN A 42 -12.03 -11.11 -23.56
C GLN A 42 -13.51 -10.88 -23.82
N ASN A 43 -13.82 -10.10 -24.86
CA ASN A 43 -15.20 -9.80 -25.26
C ASN A 43 -16.09 -9.32 -24.11
N LEU A 44 -15.52 -8.61 -23.15
CA LEU A 44 -16.22 -8.14 -21.96
C LEU A 44 -17.29 -7.11 -22.33
N ASN A 45 -18.50 -7.32 -21.85
CA ASN A 45 -19.62 -6.39 -21.97
C ASN A 45 -20.04 -5.91 -20.58
N PHE A 46 -20.20 -4.58 -20.42
CA PHE A 46 -20.63 -4.00 -19.15
C PHE A 46 -21.39 -2.69 -19.35
N CYS A 47 -22.23 -2.36 -18.39
CA CYS A 47 -22.77 -1.01 -18.26
C CYS A 47 -21.79 -0.16 -17.46
N ASN A 48 -21.29 0.91 -18.06
CA ASN A 48 -20.46 1.91 -17.38
C ASN A 48 -21.38 2.98 -16.80
N VAL A 49 -21.38 3.11 -15.48
CA VAL A 49 -22.23 4.06 -14.75
C VAL A 49 -21.34 5.06 -14.01
N THR A 50 -21.71 6.35 -14.10
CA THR A 50 -21.13 7.39 -13.27
C THR A 50 -22.24 8.09 -12.52
N VAL A 51 -22.13 8.14 -11.20
CA VAL A 51 -23.00 8.92 -10.31
C VAL A 51 -22.19 10.11 -9.83
N THR A 52 -22.70 11.32 -10.12
CA THR A 52 -22.16 12.57 -9.60
C THR A 52 -23.09 13.06 -8.49
N TYR A 53 -22.54 13.35 -7.32
CA TYR A 53 -23.30 13.83 -6.16
C TYR A 53 -22.51 14.89 -5.38
N LYS A 54 -23.20 15.57 -4.49
CA LYS A 54 -22.64 16.47 -3.48
C LYS A 54 -23.23 16.15 -2.12
N HIS A 55 -22.57 16.58 -1.04
CA HIS A 55 -23.16 16.52 0.28
C HIS A 55 -24.09 17.72 0.52
N THR A 56 -25.22 17.45 1.15
CA THR A 56 -26.23 18.49 1.48
C THR A 56 -25.60 19.65 2.25
N GLY A 57 -25.80 20.85 1.75
CA GLY A 57 -25.23 22.07 2.33
C GLY A 57 -23.72 22.27 2.10
N LYS A 58 -23.09 21.45 1.24
CA LYS A 58 -21.69 21.60 0.84
C LYS A 58 -21.57 21.99 -0.64
N ASN A 59 -20.42 22.58 -0.98
CA ASN A 59 -20.08 22.92 -2.36
C ASN A 59 -19.01 21.95 -2.89
N ASP A 60 -19.21 20.66 -2.64
CA ASP A 60 -18.38 19.59 -3.14
C ASP A 60 -19.03 18.92 -4.36
N THR A 61 -18.24 18.22 -5.14
CA THR A 61 -18.71 17.40 -6.26
C THR A 61 -17.88 16.14 -6.28
N ILE A 62 -18.54 14.99 -6.14
CA ILE A 62 -17.88 13.69 -6.03
C ILE A 62 -18.45 12.76 -7.08
N ASN A 63 -17.58 12.00 -7.74
CA ASN A 63 -17.98 10.99 -8.71
C ASN A 63 -17.72 9.59 -8.16
N VAL A 64 -18.70 8.72 -8.38
CA VAL A 64 -18.57 7.27 -8.20
C VAL A 64 -18.77 6.60 -9.55
N GLY A 65 -17.75 5.89 -10.03
CA GLY A 65 -17.81 5.07 -11.22
C GLY A 65 -18.13 3.62 -10.87
N ALA A 66 -18.96 2.97 -11.69
CA ALA A 66 -19.24 1.56 -11.56
C ALA A 66 -19.23 0.87 -12.94
N LEU A 67 -18.57 -0.28 -13.03
CA LEU A 67 -18.68 -1.20 -14.17
C LEU A 67 -19.54 -2.39 -13.75
N LEU A 68 -20.67 -2.58 -14.41
CA LEU A 68 -21.61 -3.64 -14.13
C LEU A 68 -21.58 -4.66 -15.29
N PRO A 69 -20.94 -5.85 -15.12
CA PRO A 69 -20.89 -6.87 -16.16
C PRO A 69 -22.28 -7.26 -16.67
N SER A 70 -22.48 -7.28 -18.01
CA SER A 70 -23.80 -7.55 -18.58
C SER A 70 -24.17 -9.03 -18.55
N ASP A 71 -23.19 -9.91 -18.72
CA ASP A 71 -23.41 -11.34 -19.02
C ASP A 71 -22.78 -12.28 -17.98
N SER A 72 -21.96 -11.78 -17.07
CA SER A 72 -21.07 -12.61 -16.22
C SER A 72 -21.03 -12.21 -14.75
N TRP A 73 -22.02 -11.48 -14.24
CA TRP A 73 -22.00 -11.07 -12.83
C TRP A 73 -22.02 -12.29 -11.88
N ASN A 74 -21.06 -12.33 -10.98
CA ASN A 74 -20.79 -13.43 -10.05
C ASN A 74 -21.35 -13.20 -8.64
N GLU A 75 -22.36 -12.33 -8.48
CA GLU A 75 -23.01 -11.93 -7.22
C GLU A 75 -22.07 -11.18 -6.24
N ARG A 76 -20.95 -10.65 -6.74
CA ARG A 76 -19.95 -9.96 -5.95
C ARG A 76 -19.75 -8.51 -6.39
N LEU A 77 -19.27 -7.71 -5.44
CA LEU A 77 -18.88 -6.33 -5.68
C LEU A 77 -17.44 -6.14 -5.20
N GLN A 78 -16.62 -5.43 -5.99
CA GLN A 78 -15.26 -5.07 -5.62
C GLN A 78 -15.04 -3.57 -5.75
N GLY A 79 -14.57 -2.95 -4.66
CA GLY A 79 -14.04 -1.59 -4.67
C GLY A 79 -12.60 -1.58 -5.19
N ILE A 80 -12.27 -0.64 -6.06
CA ILE A 80 -10.90 -0.42 -6.55
C ILE A 80 -10.46 0.96 -6.06
N GLY A 81 -9.45 1.00 -5.21
CA GLY A 81 -8.90 2.23 -4.65
C GLY A 81 -7.85 2.88 -5.54
N GLY A 82 -7.51 4.12 -5.21
CA GLY A 82 -6.37 4.83 -5.78
C GLY A 82 -5.08 4.61 -5.02
N ASN A 83 -4.14 5.51 -5.22
CA ASN A 83 -2.83 5.50 -4.55
C ASN A 83 -2.33 6.92 -4.26
N GLY A 84 -1.42 7.06 -3.30
CA GLY A 84 -0.88 8.37 -2.93
C GLY A 84 -1.97 9.36 -2.53
N TYR A 85 -2.08 10.45 -3.27
CA TYR A 85 -3.09 11.49 -3.04
C TYR A 85 -4.32 11.37 -3.95
N VAL A 86 -4.57 10.22 -4.54
CA VAL A 86 -5.72 9.97 -5.43
C VAL A 86 -6.63 8.93 -4.81
N ALA A 87 -7.93 9.21 -4.69
CA ALA A 87 -8.90 8.26 -4.17
C ALA A 87 -9.20 7.13 -5.16
N GLY A 88 -9.26 7.44 -6.45
CA GLY A 88 -9.54 6.51 -7.54
C GLY A 88 -9.99 7.24 -8.81
N LEU A 89 -10.69 6.52 -9.70
CA LEU A 89 -11.16 6.99 -11.02
C LEU A 89 -10.04 7.57 -11.92
N THR A 90 -8.84 7.02 -11.80
CA THR A 90 -7.70 7.35 -12.68
C THR A 90 -7.58 6.34 -13.81
N SER A 91 -6.67 6.61 -14.75
CA SER A 91 -6.35 5.64 -15.81
C SER A 91 -5.84 4.30 -15.22
N THR A 92 -5.10 4.34 -14.12
CA THR A 92 -4.60 3.15 -13.42
C THR A 92 -5.75 2.34 -12.80
N THR A 93 -6.63 2.99 -12.05
CA THR A 93 -7.79 2.32 -11.43
C THR A 93 -8.78 1.80 -12.46
N ALA A 94 -8.90 2.45 -13.63
CA ALA A 94 -9.74 1.96 -14.73
C ALA A 94 -9.30 0.57 -15.25
N PHE A 95 -7.99 0.28 -15.27
CA PHE A 95 -7.50 -1.06 -15.61
C PHE A 95 -7.91 -2.08 -14.55
N GLY A 96 -7.77 -1.77 -13.26
CA GLY A 96 -8.22 -2.63 -12.17
C GLY A 96 -9.74 -2.87 -12.19
N MET A 97 -10.53 -1.83 -12.49
CA MET A 97 -11.98 -1.98 -12.65
C MET A 97 -12.35 -2.90 -13.81
N ILE A 98 -11.66 -2.79 -14.96
CA ILE A 98 -11.87 -3.69 -16.11
C ILE A 98 -11.48 -5.12 -15.75
N ALA A 99 -10.38 -5.32 -14.99
CA ALA A 99 -9.98 -6.65 -14.53
C ALA A 99 -11.02 -7.26 -13.61
N ALA A 100 -11.49 -6.52 -12.61
CA ALA A 100 -12.56 -6.98 -11.71
C ALA A 100 -13.86 -7.31 -12.47
N ALA A 101 -14.24 -6.47 -13.43
CA ALA A 101 -15.43 -6.74 -14.28
C ALA A 101 -15.23 -7.97 -15.17
N ALA A 102 -14.03 -8.23 -15.67
CA ALA A 102 -13.71 -9.45 -16.46
C ALA A 102 -13.80 -10.72 -15.61
N GLU A 103 -13.55 -10.62 -14.30
CA GLU A 103 -13.74 -11.72 -13.33
C GLU A 103 -15.19 -11.80 -12.82
N GLY A 104 -16.09 -10.98 -13.35
CA GLY A 104 -17.53 -11.00 -13.05
C GLY A 104 -17.94 -10.15 -11.85
N TYR A 105 -17.05 -9.34 -11.26
CA TYR A 105 -17.42 -8.43 -10.17
C TYR A 105 -18.10 -7.17 -10.70
N VAL A 106 -19.07 -6.65 -9.97
CA VAL A 106 -19.36 -5.22 -10.09
C VAL A 106 -18.16 -4.46 -9.52
N ALA A 107 -17.48 -3.70 -10.37
CA ALA A 107 -16.33 -2.91 -9.96
C ALA A 107 -16.73 -1.47 -9.67
N ILE A 108 -16.35 -0.92 -8.51
CA ILE A 108 -16.62 0.47 -8.13
C ILE A 108 -15.35 1.22 -7.76
N SER A 109 -15.35 2.53 -8.00
CA SER A 109 -14.30 3.46 -7.57
C SER A 109 -14.87 4.86 -7.38
N THR A 110 -14.14 5.74 -6.68
CA THR A 110 -14.54 7.15 -6.48
C THR A 110 -13.34 8.07 -6.68
N ASP A 111 -13.57 9.30 -7.15
CA ASP A 111 -12.53 10.33 -7.24
C ASP A 111 -12.29 11.07 -5.91
N GLY A 112 -13.12 10.83 -4.89
CA GLY A 112 -13.00 11.52 -3.61
C GLY A 112 -13.26 13.02 -3.66
N GLY A 113 -13.80 13.53 -4.77
CA GLY A 113 -14.09 14.94 -5.00
C GLY A 113 -12.94 15.74 -5.63
N HIS A 114 -11.92 15.07 -6.14
CA HIS A 114 -10.81 15.70 -6.89
C HIS A 114 -10.19 14.73 -7.90
N THR A 115 -9.53 15.26 -8.92
CA THR A 115 -8.92 14.48 -10.01
C THR A 115 -7.40 14.63 -10.09
N SER A 116 -6.81 15.59 -9.35
CA SER A 116 -5.37 15.80 -9.33
C SER A 116 -4.68 14.88 -8.33
N ASP A 117 -3.51 14.37 -8.70
CA ASP A 117 -2.59 13.62 -7.84
C ASP A 117 -1.68 14.53 -7.00
N ASP A 118 -1.68 15.85 -7.27
CA ASP A 118 -1.00 16.85 -6.44
C ASP A 118 -1.99 17.46 -5.44
N PRO A 119 -1.83 17.24 -4.11
CA PRO A 119 -2.73 17.81 -3.12
C PRO A 119 -2.66 19.33 -3.04
N ALA A 120 -1.67 19.98 -3.67
CA ALA A 120 -1.63 21.44 -3.79
C ALA A 120 -2.80 21.99 -4.60
N ASP A 121 -3.37 21.20 -5.51
CA ASP A 121 -4.46 21.64 -6.40
C ASP A 121 -5.84 21.57 -5.71
N TRP A 122 -5.98 20.80 -4.63
CA TRP A 122 -7.28 20.56 -4.02
C TRP A 122 -7.31 20.68 -2.48
N GLY A 123 -6.16 20.58 -1.84
CA GLY A 123 -6.09 20.56 -0.38
C GLY A 123 -6.18 21.95 0.27
N LEU A 124 -6.02 23.03 -0.49
CA LEU A 124 -6.08 24.40 0.01
C LEU A 124 -7.07 25.23 -0.82
N LEU A 125 -7.97 25.95 -0.15
CA LEU A 125 -8.79 27.00 -0.79
C LEU A 125 -7.94 28.19 -1.17
N GLN A 126 -6.97 28.55 -0.31
CA GLN A 126 -5.90 29.51 -0.51
C GLN A 126 -4.79 29.28 0.51
N SER A 127 -3.66 29.97 0.39
CA SER A 127 -2.55 29.86 1.35
C SER A 127 -3.02 30.12 2.78
N GLY A 128 -2.69 29.18 3.67
CA GLY A 128 -3.11 29.19 5.08
C GLY A 128 -4.56 28.72 5.34
N MET A 129 -5.32 28.35 4.30
CA MET A 129 -6.73 27.97 4.43
C MET A 129 -6.97 26.57 3.82
N PRO A 130 -6.94 25.50 4.62
CA PRO A 130 -7.17 24.14 4.13
C PRO A 130 -8.63 23.94 3.68
N ASP A 131 -8.82 23.16 2.62
CA ASP A 131 -10.13 22.68 2.21
C ASP A 131 -10.51 21.42 3.01
N HIS A 132 -11.06 21.64 4.19
CA HIS A 132 -11.48 20.56 5.07
C HIS A 132 -12.56 19.66 4.46
N ASN A 133 -13.40 20.16 3.54
CA ASN A 133 -14.43 19.35 2.91
C ASN A 133 -13.81 18.34 1.96
N THR A 134 -12.97 18.79 1.04
CA THR A 134 -12.27 17.89 0.10
C THR A 134 -11.35 16.93 0.84
N MET A 135 -10.62 17.40 1.87
CA MET A 135 -9.80 16.53 2.72
C MET A 135 -10.62 15.46 3.45
N TYR A 136 -11.80 15.80 4.00
CA TYR A 136 -12.67 14.85 4.65
C TYR A 136 -13.28 13.85 3.66
N ASN A 137 -13.68 14.31 2.47
CA ASN A 137 -14.17 13.44 1.40
C ASN A 137 -13.09 12.44 0.98
N PHE A 138 -11.88 12.90 0.66
CA PHE A 138 -10.75 12.06 0.35
C PHE A 138 -10.41 11.11 1.51
N GLY A 139 -10.48 11.64 2.74
CA GLY A 139 -10.10 10.94 3.96
C GLY A 139 -11.05 9.83 4.39
N ILE A 140 -12.36 10.05 4.33
CA ILE A 140 -13.34 9.21 5.01
C ILE A 140 -14.61 9.02 4.18
N ALA A 141 -15.29 10.11 3.79
CA ALA A 141 -16.68 10.04 3.36
C ALA A 141 -16.85 9.30 2.04
N SER A 142 -16.06 9.64 1.03
CA SER A 142 -16.26 9.15 -0.34
C SER A 142 -16.18 7.62 -0.47
N LEU A 143 -15.37 6.95 0.35
CA LEU A 143 -15.26 5.49 0.33
C LEU A 143 -16.51 4.81 0.87
N GLY A 144 -17.06 5.34 1.97
CA GLY A 144 -18.32 4.86 2.54
C GLY A 144 -19.49 5.08 1.58
N ASP A 145 -19.55 6.27 0.99
CA ASP A 145 -20.57 6.63 0.01
C ASP A 145 -20.49 5.77 -1.26
N ALA A 146 -19.28 5.54 -1.78
CA ALA A 146 -19.06 4.68 -2.94
C ALA A 146 -19.54 3.24 -2.67
N ALA A 147 -19.31 2.72 -1.46
CA ALA A 147 -19.81 1.41 -1.08
C ALA A 147 -21.35 1.32 -1.04
N ILE A 148 -22.01 2.36 -0.52
CA ILE A 148 -23.47 2.45 -0.49
C ILE A 148 -24.02 2.56 -1.92
N ILE A 149 -23.49 3.50 -2.71
CA ILE A 149 -23.90 3.72 -4.11
C ILE A 149 -23.67 2.45 -4.95
N GLY A 150 -22.49 1.84 -4.84
CA GLY A 150 -22.17 0.63 -5.60
C GLY A 150 -23.10 -0.55 -5.30
N LYS A 151 -23.41 -0.79 -4.02
CA LYS A 151 -24.39 -1.83 -3.62
C LYS A 151 -25.80 -1.52 -4.15
N SER A 152 -26.19 -0.27 -4.13
CA SER A 152 -27.48 0.18 -4.63
C SER A 152 -27.61 0.06 -6.16
N LEU A 153 -26.56 0.45 -6.89
CA LEU A 153 -26.49 0.26 -8.35
C LEU A 153 -26.56 -1.23 -8.71
N THR A 154 -25.85 -2.09 -7.95
CA THR A 154 -25.91 -3.53 -8.13
C THR A 154 -27.33 -4.07 -7.95
N GLU A 155 -28.00 -3.70 -6.85
CA GLU A 155 -29.39 -4.09 -6.57
C GLU A 155 -30.35 -3.61 -7.68
N SER A 156 -30.16 -2.40 -8.18
CA SER A 156 -30.98 -1.83 -9.28
C SER A 156 -30.75 -2.54 -10.63
N ALA A 157 -29.52 -2.96 -10.91
CA ALA A 157 -29.15 -3.58 -12.17
C ALA A 157 -29.56 -5.06 -12.26
N TYR A 158 -29.35 -5.81 -11.16
CA TYR A 158 -29.52 -7.27 -11.16
C TYR A 158 -30.72 -7.77 -10.33
N GLY A 159 -31.44 -6.86 -9.66
CA GLY A 159 -32.60 -7.21 -8.81
C GLY A 159 -32.22 -7.79 -7.45
N SER A 160 -30.94 -7.93 -7.13
CA SER A 160 -30.44 -8.44 -5.86
C SER A 160 -29.17 -7.68 -5.43
N LYS A 161 -28.95 -7.60 -4.11
CA LYS A 161 -27.73 -7.07 -3.54
C LYS A 161 -26.55 -8.00 -3.81
N PRO A 162 -25.32 -7.47 -3.86
CA PRO A 162 -24.15 -8.34 -3.89
C PRO A 162 -24.11 -9.20 -2.62
N LYS A 163 -23.88 -10.49 -2.80
CA LYS A 163 -23.76 -11.44 -1.70
C LYS A 163 -22.51 -11.17 -0.88
N TYR A 164 -21.41 -10.82 -1.57
CA TYR A 164 -20.15 -10.45 -0.96
C TYR A 164 -19.64 -9.14 -1.52
N SER A 165 -18.93 -8.40 -0.69
CA SER A 165 -18.30 -7.13 -1.08
C SER A 165 -16.87 -7.10 -0.61
N PHE A 166 -15.95 -6.88 -1.55
CA PHE A 166 -14.51 -6.81 -1.33
C PHE A 166 -14.03 -5.39 -1.59
N GLY A 167 -13.00 -4.97 -0.89
CA GLY A 167 -12.36 -3.68 -1.15
C GLY A 167 -10.90 -3.76 -0.74
N PRO A 168 -9.99 -3.10 -1.47
CA PRO A 168 -8.68 -2.83 -0.93
C PRO A 168 -8.88 -1.91 0.27
N ASP A 169 -8.20 -2.19 1.36
CA ASP A 169 -7.98 -1.18 2.37
C ASP A 169 -7.11 -0.10 1.71
N ALA A 170 -7.74 1.02 1.37
CA ALA A 170 -7.02 2.17 0.85
C ALA A 170 -6.14 2.71 1.98
N ARG A 171 -4.95 2.14 2.14
CA ARG A 171 -3.96 2.65 3.07
C ARG A 171 -3.52 4.00 2.60
N LYS A 172 -4.10 4.98 3.24
CA LYS A 172 -3.65 6.34 3.12
C LYS A 172 -2.24 6.38 3.66
N ALA A 173 -1.30 6.72 2.78
CA ALA A 173 0.05 6.99 3.17
C ALA A 173 0.03 8.15 4.16
N THR A 174 -0.03 7.84 5.45
CA THR A 174 0.27 8.83 6.49
C THR A 174 1.75 9.13 6.35
N GLY A 175 2.05 10.22 5.62
CA GLY A 175 3.41 10.62 5.30
C GLY A 175 4.23 10.80 6.56
N ARG A 176 5.17 9.89 6.79
CA ARG A 176 6.22 10.09 7.77
C ARG A 176 7.35 10.87 7.11
N ILE A 177 7.74 11.96 7.74
CA ILE A 177 8.68 12.96 7.24
C ILE A 177 10.10 12.59 7.65
N LEU A 178 11.07 12.86 6.77
CA LEU A 178 12.50 12.61 6.97
C LEU A 178 13.30 13.86 7.27
N GLY A 179 14.14 13.77 8.30
CA GLY A 179 15.18 14.76 8.58
C GLY A 179 16.39 14.57 7.66
N SER A 180 17.06 15.67 7.29
CA SER A 180 18.23 15.68 6.41
C SER A 180 19.53 15.47 7.18
N LEU A 181 20.43 14.67 6.60
CA LEU A 181 21.86 14.74 6.85
C LEU A 181 22.49 15.59 5.72
N ASP A 182 23.44 16.45 6.03
CA ASP A 182 24.09 17.31 5.03
C ASP A 182 25.08 16.56 4.11
N GLU A 183 25.21 15.25 4.28
CA GLU A 183 26.09 14.38 3.51
C GLU A 183 25.26 13.28 2.84
N TYR A 184 25.51 13.04 1.54
CA TYR A 184 24.79 12.06 0.72
C TYR A 184 25.76 11.00 0.21
N PRO A 185 25.58 9.71 0.58
CA PRO A 185 26.41 8.63 0.07
C PRO A 185 26.11 8.36 -1.40
N ASN A 186 27.13 7.90 -2.11
CA ASN A 186 26.98 7.36 -3.46
C ASN A 186 26.18 6.06 -3.41
N HIS A 187 25.39 5.78 -4.45
CA HIS A 187 24.63 4.53 -4.52
C HIS A 187 25.52 3.27 -4.47
N CYS A 188 26.75 3.34 -5.00
CA CYS A 188 27.72 2.23 -4.87
C CYS A 188 28.06 1.92 -3.43
N GLU A 189 28.15 2.94 -2.56
CA GLU A 189 28.38 2.74 -1.13
C GLU A 189 27.18 2.05 -0.47
N LEU A 190 25.97 2.49 -0.81
CA LEU A 190 24.73 1.91 -0.29
C LEU A 190 24.58 0.45 -0.74
N ASN A 191 24.83 0.18 -2.02
CA ASN A 191 24.78 -1.18 -2.56
C ASN A 191 25.80 -2.09 -1.88
N ALA A 192 27.05 -1.62 -1.73
CA ALA A 192 28.11 -2.41 -1.10
C ALA A 192 27.77 -2.76 0.37
N VAL A 193 27.16 -1.85 1.12
CA VAL A 193 26.72 -2.13 2.50
C VAL A 193 25.53 -3.10 2.50
N THR A 194 24.60 -2.98 1.55
CA THR A 194 23.49 -3.92 1.40
C THR A 194 23.95 -5.32 1.02
N ASP A 195 24.89 -5.45 0.08
CA ASP A 195 25.45 -6.73 -0.34
C ASP A 195 26.26 -7.39 0.81
N ALA A 196 26.96 -6.60 1.62
CA ALA A 196 27.66 -7.09 2.80
C ALA A 196 26.71 -7.59 3.88
N ALA A 197 25.59 -6.88 4.11
CA ALA A 197 24.55 -7.33 5.03
C ALA A 197 23.87 -8.62 4.53
N LEU A 198 23.58 -8.68 3.23
CA LEU A 198 23.06 -9.90 2.60
C LEU A 198 24.02 -11.07 2.81
N SER A 199 25.31 -10.90 2.50
CA SER A 199 26.30 -11.93 2.70
C SER A 199 26.45 -12.38 4.16
N ALA A 200 26.24 -11.50 5.13
CA ALA A 200 26.35 -11.80 6.55
C ALA A 200 25.11 -12.49 7.12
N CYS A 201 23.92 -12.22 6.58
CA CYS A 201 22.65 -12.59 7.20
C CYS A 201 21.81 -13.57 6.36
N ASP A 202 22.15 -13.81 5.10
CA ASP A 202 21.41 -14.71 4.21
C ASP A 202 21.27 -16.12 4.81
N SER A 203 22.29 -16.61 5.49
CA SER A 203 22.27 -17.93 6.13
C SER A 203 21.50 -17.98 7.46
N ALA A 204 20.99 -16.87 7.97
CA ALA A 204 20.36 -16.82 9.31
C ALA A 204 19.04 -17.61 9.40
N ASP A 205 18.35 -17.81 8.28
CA ASP A 205 17.14 -18.64 8.17
C ASP A 205 17.43 -20.12 7.86
N GLY A 206 18.73 -20.49 7.72
CA GLY A 206 19.19 -21.85 7.46
C GLY A 206 19.50 -22.16 6.01
N ILE A 207 19.37 -21.20 5.09
CA ILE A 207 19.71 -21.34 3.67
C ILE A 207 20.51 -20.14 3.16
N VAL A 208 21.14 -20.32 1.99
CA VAL A 208 21.84 -19.26 1.26
C VAL A 208 21.16 -19.15 -0.12
N ASP A 209 20.23 -18.23 -0.26
CA ASP A 209 19.41 -18.08 -1.46
C ASP A 209 19.32 -16.63 -1.98
N GLY A 210 20.12 -15.74 -1.41
CA GLY A 210 20.16 -14.33 -1.76
C GLY A 210 19.03 -13.50 -1.12
N ILE A 211 18.38 -14.02 -0.07
CA ILE A 211 17.29 -13.35 0.65
C ILE A 211 17.51 -13.42 2.16
N ILE A 212 17.40 -12.29 2.83
CA ILE A 212 17.25 -12.25 4.29
C ILE A 212 15.79 -12.45 4.63
N SER A 213 15.37 -13.70 4.87
CA SER A 213 13.98 -14.03 5.19
C SER A 213 13.61 -13.63 6.63
N ASP A 214 14.59 -13.60 7.54
CA ASP A 214 14.42 -13.16 8.92
C ASP A 214 15.35 -11.99 9.25
N PRO A 215 14.96 -10.75 8.92
CA PRO A 215 15.76 -9.56 9.23
C PRO A 215 15.92 -9.30 10.73
N ASP A 216 15.05 -9.84 11.57
CA ASP A 216 15.14 -9.67 13.03
C ASP A 216 16.27 -10.55 13.62
N ALA A 217 16.61 -11.66 12.96
CA ALA A 217 17.77 -12.49 13.30
C ALA A 217 19.10 -11.99 12.73
N CYS A 218 19.06 -10.97 11.84
CA CYS A 218 20.24 -10.40 11.22
C CYS A 218 20.97 -9.46 12.16
N VAL A 219 22.18 -9.83 12.57
CA VAL A 219 23.06 -8.97 13.37
C VAL A 219 24.16 -8.42 12.46
N PHE A 220 24.00 -7.20 12.00
CA PHE A 220 24.94 -6.54 11.09
C PHE A 220 25.17 -5.07 11.49
N ASP A 221 26.42 -4.68 11.61
CA ASP A 221 26.81 -3.28 11.91
C ASP A 221 27.37 -2.61 10.65
N PRO A 222 26.64 -1.66 10.03
CA PRO A 222 27.12 -0.93 8.86
C PRO A 222 28.37 -0.07 9.14
N PHE A 223 28.64 0.29 10.40
CA PHE A 223 29.82 1.05 10.77
C PHE A 223 31.12 0.24 10.67
N ALA A 224 31.05 -1.09 10.72
CA ALA A 224 32.20 -1.96 10.53
C ALA A 224 32.82 -1.84 9.12
N LEU A 225 32.05 -1.35 8.14
CA LEU A 225 32.50 -1.16 6.76
C LEU A 225 33.09 0.23 6.47
N VAL A 226 33.04 1.16 7.41
CA VAL A 226 33.55 2.53 7.19
C VAL A 226 35.04 2.48 6.83
N GLY A 227 35.39 3.16 5.73
CA GLY A 227 36.75 3.17 5.17
C GLY A 227 37.11 2.00 4.26
N ALA A 228 36.24 0.97 4.15
CA ALA A 228 36.44 -0.12 3.20
C ALA A 228 36.43 0.43 1.77
N GLN A 229 37.36 -0.05 0.95
CA GLN A 229 37.48 0.32 -0.44
C GLN A 229 36.52 -0.49 -1.29
N ILE A 230 35.77 0.18 -2.15
CA ILE A 230 34.82 -0.43 -3.10
C ILE A 230 35.11 0.03 -4.52
N ASN A 231 34.68 -0.79 -5.47
CA ASN A 231 34.71 -0.47 -6.88
C ASN A 231 33.36 0.15 -7.29
N CYS A 232 33.39 1.31 -7.93
CA CYS A 232 32.19 1.99 -8.39
C CYS A 232 32.35 2.38 -9.86
N SER A 233 31.43 1.96 -10.71
CA SER A 233 31.44 2.27 -12.15
C SER A 233 31.40 3.77 -12.44
N ASP A 234 30.76 4.53 -11.58
CA ASP A 234 30.47 5.95 -11.82
C ASP A 234 31.58 6.88 -11.36
N THR A 235 32.34 6.48 -10.34
CA THR A 235 33.38 7.30 -9.72
C THR A 235 34.79 6.73 -9.86
N GLY A 236 34.89 5.49 -10.39
CA GLY A 236 36.15 4.76 -10.55
C GLY A 236 36.51 3.89 -9.32
N PRO A 237 37.65 3.18 -9.39
CA PRO A 237 37.93 2.01 -8.51
C PRO A 237 38.38 2.34 -7.08
N LEU A 238 38.29 3.58 -6.60
CA LEU A 238 38.83 4.01 -5.33
C LEU A 238 37.84 4.71 -4.41
N LEU A 239 36.55 4.40 -4.51
CA LEU A 239 35.56 4.90 -3.57
C LEU A 239 35.71 4.17 -2.23
N ARG A 240 35.54 4.90 -1.12
CA ARG A 240 35.51 4.32 0.23
C ARG A 240 34.17 4.56 0.89
N ILE A 241 33.68 3.54 1.59
CA ILE A 241 32.45 3.66 2.37
C ILE A 241 32.61 4.75 3.42
N SER A 242 31.78 5.76 3.36
CA SER A 242 31.81 6.92 4.24
C SER A 242 31.07 6.67 5.56
N VAL A 243 31.39 7.47 6.58
CA VAL A 243 30.62 7.48 7.83
C VAL A 243 29.16 7.89 7.57
N ALA A 244 28.93 8.77 6.59
CA ALA A 244 27.59 9.18 6.18
C ALA A 244 26.77 8.00 5.68
N THR A 245 27.36 7.14 4.85
CA THR A 245 26.72 5.90 4.38
C THR A 245 26.29 5.02 5.55
N ALA A 246 27.20 4.74 6.49
CA ALA A 246 26.90 3.90 7.63
C ALA A 246 25.79 4.52 8.51
N LYS A 247 25.80 5.82 8.75
CA LYS A 247 24.74 6.53 9.49
C LYS A 247 23.38 6.42 8.76
N ILE A 248 23.36 6.65 7.46
CA ILE A 248 22.12 6.61 6.66
C ILE A 248 21.56 5.18 6.63
N VAL A 249 22.40 4.19 6.35
CA VAL A 249 21.99 2.79 6.35
C VAL A 249 21.47 2.37 7.72
N ASN A 250 22.19 2.68 8.78
CA ASN A 250 21.75 2.39 10.15
C ASN A 250 20.41 3.08 10.47
N ALA A 251 20.25 4.35 10.12
CA ALA A 251 18.99 5.08 10.31
C ALA A 251 17.85 4.49 9.45
N THR A 252 18.14 4.01 8.24
CA THR A 252 17.15 3.36 7.37
C THR A 252 16.70 2.02 7.95
N TRP A 253 17.60 1.18 8.37
CA TRP A 253 17.29 -0.16 8.90
C TRP A 253 16.73 -0.13 10.32
N THR A 254 17.26 0.73 11.18
CA THR A 254 16.70 0.95 12.52
C THR A 254 15.54 1.93 12.52
N GLY A 255 15.29 2.60 11.40
CA GLY A 255 14.31 3.66 11.16
C GLY A 255 14.70 5.00 11.76
N ALA A 256 14.11 6.06 11.19
CA ALA A 256 14.33 7.41 11.70
C ALA A 256 13.89 7.51 13.16
N ARG A 257 14.69 8.23 13.96
CA ARG A 257 14.43 8.43 15.39
C ARG A 257 14.27 9.92 15.70
N ASP A 258 13.45 10.23 16.70
CA ASP A 258 13.35 11.59 17.22
C ASP A 258 14.60 11.99 18.05
N SER A 259 14.64 13.22 18.52
CA SER A 259 15.72 13.73 19.37
C SER A 259 15.87 13.00 20.71
N GLN A 260 14.91 12.16 21.09
CA GLN A 260 14.91 11.32 22.28
C GLN A 260 15.28 9.86 21.96
N GLY A 261 15.59 9.55 20.69
CA GLY A 261 15.93 8.21 20.23
C GLY A 261 14.72 7.31 19.86
N ASN A 262 13.48 7.83 19.87
CA ASN A 262 12.31 7.11 19.43
C ASN A 262 12.25 7.05 17.90
N PHE A 263 11.68 6.00 17.38
CA PHE A 263 11.70 5.62 15.97
C PHE A 263 10.93 6.56 15.02
N LEU A 264 11.55 6.96 13.90
CA LEU A 264 10.99 7.76 12.79
C LEU A 264 11.60 7.28 11.46
N CYS A 265 11.09 7.57 10.29
CA CYS A 265 11.43 6.87 9.04
C CYS A 265 12.23 7.61 7.95
N THR A 266 12.94 6.91 6.99
CA THR A 266 13.79 7.50 5.92
C THR A 266 13.71 6.89 4.51
N LYS A 267 14.11 7.67 3.44
CA LYS A 267 14.59 7.22 2.12
C LYS A 267 15.24 8.26 1.18
N CYS A 268 16.08 7.80 0.19
CA CYS A 268 16.57 8.55 -0.98
C CYS A 268 16.40 7.78 -2.31
N PRO A 269 16.01 8.39 -3.44
CA PRO A 269 16.01 7.76 -4.77
C PRO A 269 17.00 8.36 -5.76
N ASN A 270 17.55 7.46 -6.61
CA ASN A 270 18.30 7.67 -7.86
C ASN A 270 19.61 8.46 -7.85
N GLY A 271 20.73 7.74 -7.77
CA GLY A 271 22.02 7.93 -8.49
C GLY A 271 22.79 9.26 -8.42
N THR A 272 22.15 10.36 -8.17
CA THR A 272 22.74 11.66 -7.85
C THR A 272 22.01 12.22 -6.65
N CYS A 273 22.62 12.12 -5.48
CA CYS A 273 22.02 12.62 -4.26
C CYS A 273 22.05 14.15 -4.21
N THR A 274 21.16 14.78 -4.95
CA THR A 274 20.67 16.08 -4.52
C THR A 274 19.53 15.77 -3.55
N ALA A 275 19.72 16.08 -2.27
CA ALA A 275 18.69 15.94 -1.26
C ALA A 275 17.48 16.81 -1.58
N VAL A 276 16.58 16.21 -2.32
CA VAL A 276 15.26 16.79 -2.48
C VAL A 276 14.33 15.95 -1.60
N PRO A 277 13.63 16.52 -0.64
CA PRO A 277 12.60 15.81 0.12
C PRO A 277 11.65 15.14 -0.87
N SER A 278 11.25 13.88 -0.57
CA SER A 278 10.23 13.20 -1.40
C SER A 278 9.04 14.13 -1.59
N GLN A 279 8.56 14.27 -2.81
CA GLN A 279 7.41 15.12 -3.12
C GLN A 279 6.17 14.68 -2.32
N LEU A 280 6.01 13.40 -2.08
CA LEU A 280 4.92 12.87 -1.26
C LEU A 280 4.93 13.49 0.14
N TYR A 281 6.08 13.48 0.82
CA TYR A 281 6.19 14.01 2.18
C TYR A 281 6.25 15.54 2.23
N ASN A 282 6.90 16.16 1.23
CA ASN A 282 6.96 17.61 1.15
C ASN A 282 5.58 18.22 0.93
N ARG A 283 4.76 17.60 0.06
CA ARG A 283 3.37 18.00 -0.17
C ARG A 283 2.51 17.80 1.07
N TRP A 284 2.72 16.70 1.81
CA TRP A 284 2.04 16.52 3.10
C TRP A 284 2.33 17.69 4.05
N ALA A 285 3.60 18.03 4.23
CA ALA A 285 3.99 19.15 5.10
C ALA A 285 3.45 20.50 4.61
N GLN A 286 3.48 20.75 3.31
CA GLN A 286 2.99 21.98 2.70
C GLN A 286 1.49 22.16 2.82
N VAL A 287 0.73 21.15 2.42
CA VAL A 287 -0.72 21.25 2.25
C VAL A 287 -1.44 20.93 3.55
N PHE A 288 -1.06 19.84 4.24
CA PHE A 288 -1.83 19.35 5.38
C PHE A 288 -1.33 19.86 6.72
N VAL A 289 -0.03 20.19 6.86
CA VAL A 289 0.54 20.58 8.16
C VAL A 289 0.74 22.08 8.28
N GLU A 290 1.44 22.68 7.32
CA GLU A 290 1.79 24.11 7.36
C GLU A 290 0.83 25.00 6.56
N HIS A 291 -0.03 24.40 5.70
CA HIS A 291 -0.97 25.10 4.82
C HIS A 291 -0.28 26.19 3.98
N ASN A 292 0.96 25.95 3.58
CA ASN A 292 1.83 26.88 2.90
C ASN A 292 2.66 26.18 1.82
N LEU A 293 2.34 26.40 0.56
CA LEU A 293 3.02 25.77 -0.58
C LEU A 293 4.48 26.18 -0.74
N ASN A 294 4.89 27.31 -0.11
CA ASN A 294 6.29 27.75 -0.09
C ASN A 294 7.12 27.07 1.01
N PHE A 295 6.48 26.31 1.91
CA PHE A 295 7.20 25.55 2.93
C PHE A 295 8.04 24.45 2.28
N THR A 296 9.19 24.15 2.87
CA THR A 296 10.04 23.05 2.42
C THR A 296 10.61 22.27 3.61
N LEU A 297 10.70 20.96 3.45
CA LEU A 297 11.39 20.06 4.39
C LEU A 297 12.92 20.11 4.22
N ARG A 298 13.43 20.88 3.27
CA ARG A 298 14.86 21.00 3.05
C ARG A 298 15.52 21.69 4.25
N ASN A 299 16.60 21.13 4.78
CA ASN A 299 17.39 21.66 5.88
C ASN A 299 16.60 21.95 7.18
N ILE A 300 15.56 21.16 7.47
CA ILE A 300 14.87 21.28 8.75
C ILE A 300 15.67 20.58 9.86
N THR A 301 15.65 21.15 11.07
CA THR A 301 16.23 20.51 12.24
C THR A 301 15.37 19.35 12.72
N HIS A 302 15.97 18.38 13.44
CA HIS A 302 15.25 17.27 14.07
C HIS A 302 14.12 17.76 14.99
N GLN A 303 14.37 18.80 15.78
CA GLN A 303 13.36 19.42 16.65
C GLN A 303 12.17 20.00 15.84
N LYS A 304 12.43 20.65 14.70
CA LYS A 304 11.35 21.15 13.82
C LYS A 304 10.59 19.99 13.20
N TYR A 305 11.28 18.93 12.84
CA TYR A 305 10.66 17.70 12.34
C TYR A 305 9.71 17.08 13.37
N ASP A 306 10.15 16.87 14.62
CA ASP A 306 9.32 16.36 15.71
C ASP A 306 8.06 17.22 15.92
N HIS A 307 8.23 18.55 15.82
CA HIS A 307 7.10 19.48 15.92
C HIS A 307 6.09 19.27 14.79
N LEU A 308 6.57 19.16 13.53
CA LEU A 308 5.72 18.94 12.38
C LEU A 308 4.98 17.58 12.47
N PHE A 309 5.68 16.53 12.91
CA PHE A 309 5.09 15.22 13.10
C PHE A 309 3.95 15.27 14.14
N ARG A 310 4.20 15.85 15.32
CA ARG A 310 3.18 15.99 16.37
C ARG A 310 1.99 16.85 15.90
N LYS A 311 2.27 17.94 15.21
CA LYS A 311 1.23 18.81 14.60
C LYS A 311 0.39 18.04 13.59
N SER A 312 1.02 17.25 12.71
CA SER A 312 0.34 16.38 11.75
C SER A 312 -0.59 15.37 12.42
N VAL A 313 -0.11 14.67 13.44
CA VAL A 313 -0.92 13.71 14.21
C VAL A 313 -2.09 14.42 14.88
N GLN A 314 -1.85 15.54 15.55
CA GLN A 314 -2.89 16.30 16.24
C GLN A 314 -3.99 16.80 15.29
N GLN A 315 -3.63 17.27 14.11
CA GLN A 315 -4.56 17.82 13.14
C GLN A 315 -5.34 16.75 12.36
N TRP A 316 -4.69 15.65 12.01
CA TRP A 316 -5.19 14.78 10.95
C TRP A 316 -5.39 13.33 11.34
N ASN A 317 -5.02 12.88 12.55
CA ASN A 317 -5.17 11.48 12.92
C ASN A 317 -6.63 11.01 12.87
N SER A 318 -7.58 11.87 13.20
CA SER A 318 -9.03 11.55 13.14
C SER A 318 -9.59 11.47 11.72
N VAL A 319 -8.90 12.06 10.71
CA VAL A 319 -9.35 12.10 9.31
C VAL A 319 -8.57 11.14 8.43
N PHE A 320 -7.25 11.11 8.59
CA PHE A 320 -6.35 10.31 7.75
C PHE A 320 -5.68 9.16 8.51
N GLY A 321 -5.78 9.13 9.84
CA GLY A 321 -5.21 8.04 10.63
C GLY A 321 -5.99 6.75 10.42
N THR A 322 -5.25 5.65 10.21
CA THR A 322 -5.79 4.29 10.10
C THR A 322 -5.23 3.40 11.21
N ASN A 323 -4.92 4.01 12.34
CA ASN A 323 -4.22 3.37 13.46
C ASN A 323 -5.15 3.00 14.64
N ASN A 324 -6.47 3.04 14.45
CA ASN A 324 -7.38 2.54 15.46
C ASN A 324 -7.30 1.00 15.52
N PRO A 325 -6.84 0.40 16.64
CA PRO A 325 -6.70 -1.04 16.74
C PRO A 325 -8.02 -1.77 17.04
N ASP A 326 -9.08 -1.02 17.39
CA ASP A 326 -10.39 -1.64 17.63
C ASP A 326 -11.06 -1.98 16.29
N LEU A 327 -10.99 -3.24 15.92
CA LEU A 327 -11.64 -3.83 14.75
C LEU A 327 -12.90 -4.63 15.12
N SER A 328 -13.43 -4.50 16.33
CA SER A 328 -14.58 -5.26 16.81
C SER A 328 -15.79 -5.17 15.88
N LYS A 329 -16.15 -3.98 15.42
CA LYS A 329 -17.27 -3.78 14.48
C LYS A 329 -17.04 -4.48 13.13
N PHE A 330 -15.81 -4.50 12.65
CA PHE A 330 -15.46 -5.20 11.42
C PHE A 330 -15.54 -6.72 11.60
N ARG A 331 -14.97 -7.24 12.68
CA ARG A 331 -15.07 -8.65 13.06
C ARG A 331 -16.52 -9.10 13.21
N ASP A 332 -17.31 -8.35 14.00
CA ASP A 332 -18.70 -8.70 14.34
C ASP A 332 -19.64 -8.62 13.11
N ALA A 333 -19.26 -7.84 12.10
CA ALA A 333 -19.91 -7.83 10.77
C ALA A 333 -19.49 -9.03 9.90
N GLY A 334 -18.65 -9.94 10.37
CA GLY A 334 -18.15 -11.08 9.62
C GLY A 334 -17.00 -10.74 8.64
N GLY A 335 -16.40 -9.56 8.80
CA GLY A 335 -15.29 -9.10 7.95
C GLY A 335 -14.06 -10.00 8.03
N ARG A 336 -13.34 -10.12 6.92
CA ARG A 336 -12.03 -10.79 6.83
C ARG A 336 -11.03 -9.86 6.17
N MET A 337 -9.82 -9.81 6.68
CA MET A 337 -8.77 -8.92 6.21
C MET A 337 -7.45 -9.69 6.02
N LEU A 338 -6.86 -9.53 4.85
CA LEU A 338 -5.49 -9.94 4.58
C LEU A 338 -4.66 -8.70 4.30
N THR A 339 -3.50 -8.64 4.88
CA THR A 339 -2.50 -7.59 4.63
C THR A 339 -1.18 -8.25 4.30
N TYR A 340 -0.50 -7.75 3.28
CA TYR A 340 0.94 -8.02 3.12
C TYR A 340 1.73 -6.72 3.16
N HIS A 341 3.01 -6.81 3.52
CA HIS A 341 3.94 -5.68 3.48
C HIS A 341 5.34 -6.15 3.09
N GLY A 342 5.93 -5.47 2.11
CA GLY A 342 7.30 -5.72 1.72
C GLY A 342 8.29 -5.24 2.79
N LEU A 343 9.21 -6.10 3.21
CA LEU A 343 10.18 -5.73 4.26
C LEU A 343 11.25 -4.75 3.77
N MET A 344 11.39 -4.59 2.45
CA MET A 344 12.22 -3.57 1.82
C MET A 344 11.42 -2.39 1.28
N ASP A 345 10.21 -2.16 1.77
CA ASP A 345 9.38 -1.03 1.35
C ASP A 345 10.10 0.29 1.66
N GLU A 346 10.49 0.93 0.59
CA GLU A 346 11.26 2.16 0.63
C GLU A 346 10.38 3.42 0.71
N VAL A 347 9.08 3.27 0.63
CA VAL A 347 8.11 4.38 0.71
C VAL A 347 7.39 4.37 2.06
N ILE A 348 6.89 3.20 2.48
CA ILE A 348 6.14 3.06 3.73
C ILE A 348 6.84 2.02 4.62
N PRO A 349 7.36 2.41 5.79
CA PRO A 349 8.08 1.48 6.65
C PRO A 349 7.22 0.31 7.12
N PRO A 350 7.68 -0.93 6.97
CA PRO A 350 6.95 -2.13 7.37
C PRO A 350 6.65 -2.18 8.88
N ASN A 351 7.52 -1.61 9.72
CA ASN A 351 7.30 -1.54 11.17
C ASN A 351 6.02 -0.81 11.58
N GLY A 352 5.53 0.14 10.75
CA GLY A 352 4.24 0.78 11.00
C GLY A 352 3.06 -0.20 10.90
N THR A 353 3.11 -1.09 9.92
CA THR A 353 2.09 -2.14 9.74
C THR A 353 2.21 -3.21 10.82
N ARG A 354 3.43 -3.63 11.16
CA ARG A 354 3.69 -4.58 12.25
C ARG A 354 3.15 -4.05 13.58
N SER A 355 3.51 -2.82 13.97
CA SER A 355 3.04 -2.20 15.22
C SER A 355 1.51 -2.05 15.26
N TYR A 356 0.87 -1.78 14.13
CA TYR A 356 -0.58 -1.76 14.06
C TYR A 356 -1.18 -3.15 14.30
N TYR A 357 -0.65 -4.19 13.64
CA TYR A 357 -1.09 -5.56 13.82
C TYR A 357 -0.91 -6.05 15.26
N GLU A 358 0.23 -5.73 15.88
CA GLU A 358 0.52 -6.01 17.29
C GLU A 358 -0.47 -5.31 18.22
N ALA A 359 -0.81 -4.05 17.96
CA ALA A 359 -1.79 -3.31 18.75
C ALA A 359 -3.20 -3.92 18.63
N VAL A 360 -3.62 -4.36 17.44
CA VAL A 360 -4.88 -5.10 17.26
C VAL A 360 -4.84 -6.43 18.02
N THR A 361 -3.75 -7.17 17.92
CA THR A 361 -3.55 -8.46 18.60
C THR A 361 -3.58 -8.32 20.14
N ALA A 362 -2.97 -7.26 20.65
CA ALA A 362 -2.98 -6.98 22.09
C ALA A 362 -4.40 -6.63 22.62
N GLY A 363 -5.25 -6.06 21.76
CA GLY A 363 -6.63 -5.71 22.10
C GLY A 363 -7.64 -6.83 21.86
N ASP A 364 -7.34 -7.78 20.97
CA ASP A 364 -8.25 -8.87 20.58
C ASP A 364 -7.49 -10.17 20.34
N SER A 365 -7.60 -11.11 21.26
CA SER A 365 -6.96 -12.43 21.15
C SER A 365 -7.49 -13.29 19.99
N SER A 366 -8.66 -12.97 19.45
CA SER A 366 -9.26 -13.66 18.29
C SER A 366 -8.83 -13.07 16.94
N VAL A 367 -7.90 -12.12 16.92
CA VAL A 367 -7.47 -11.42 15.70
C VAL A 367 -7.15 -12.36 14.53
N HIS A 368 -6.50 -13.47 14.78
CA HIS A 368 -6.08 -14.43 13.75
C HIS A 368 -7.26 -15.14 13.05
N GLU A 369 -8.47 -15.05 13.59
CA GLU A 369 -9.69 -15.60 13.00
C GLU A 369 -10.28 -14.69 11.90
N TYR A 370 -9.88 -13.40 11.86
CA TYR A 370 -10.45 -12.45 10.89
C TYR A 370 -9.42 -11.51 10.25
N TYR A 371 -8.20 -11.38 10.80
CA TYR A 371 -7.14 -10.56 10.23
C TYR A 371 -5.80 -11.31 10.22
N LYS A 372 -5.13 -11.35 9.08
CA LYS A 372 -3.80 -11.94 8.92
C LYS A 372 -2.85 -10.97 8.23
N LEU A 373 -1.63 -10.86 8.77
CA LEU A 373 -0.53 -10.09 8.22
C LEU A 373 0.52 -11.04 7.63
N PHE A 374 0.94 -10.77 6.41
CA PHE A 374 2.03 -11.46 5.72
C PHE A 374 3.15 -10.47 5.47
N GLU A 375 4.34 -10.76 5.93
CA GLU A 375 5.52 -9.96 5.65
C GLU A 375 6.31 -10.61 4.51
N ALA A 376 6.60 -9.82 3.46
CA ALA A 376 7.27 -10.31 2.26
C ALA A 376 8.75 -9.90 2.25
N PRO A 377 9.68 -10.85 2.51
CA PRO A 377 11.11 -10.57 2.49
C PRO A 377 11.57 -10.04 1.12
N MET A 378 12.54 -9.14 1.12
CA MET A 378 13.16 -8.54 -0.07
C MET A 378 12.17 -7.89 -1.07
N MET A 379 10.93 -7.67 -0.70
CA MET A 379 9.94 -6.98 -1.52
C MET A 379 9.90 -5.50 -1.17
N GLY A 380 9.89 -4.65 -2.20
CA GLY A 380 9.76 -3.19 -2.08
C GLY A 380 8.31 -2.72 -1.96
N HIS A 381 8.08 -1.42 -2.26
CA HIS A 381 6.75 -0.83 -2.18
C HIS A 381 5.80 -1.47 -3.19
N CYS A 382 4.71 -2.06 -2.72
CA CYS A 382 3.64 -2.75 -3.45
C CYS A 382 4.07 -4.00 -4.23
N PHE A 383 5.17 -3.96 -4.94
CA PHE A 383 5.78 -5.03 -5.74
C PHE A 383 7.18 -4.61 -6.18
N GLY A 384 7.89 -5.48 -6.85
CA GLY A 384 9.25 -5.19 -7.36
C GLY A 384 10.35 -5.61 -6.39
N THR A 385 11.59 -5.32 -6.77
CA THR A 385 12.81 -5.82 -6.14
C THR A 385 12.99 -7.34 -6.25
N LYS A 386 13.80 -7.94 -5.38
CA LYS A 386 14.19 -9.38 -5.46
C LYS A 386 13.15 -10.31 -4.82
N GLY A 387 12.23 -9.79 -3.99
CA GLY A 387 11.26 -10.59 -3.24
C GLY A 387 10.01 -10.96 -4.04
N GLY A 388 9.34 -12.01 -3.59
CA GLY A 388 8.14 -12.53 -4.24
C GLY A 388 6.86 -11.75 -3.92
N TYR A 389 6.04 -11.53 -4.92
CA TYR A 389 4.75 -10.84 -4.82
C TYR A 389 3.61 -11.86 -4.63
N PRO A 390 2.72 -11.70 -3.62
CA PRO A 390 1.62 -12.63 -3.36
C PRO A 390 0.44 -12.40 -4.31
N SER A 391 0.57 -12.81 -5.57
CA SER A 391 -0.38 -12.58 -6.64
C SER A 391 -1.72 -13.34 -6.50
N THR A 392 -1.82 -14.28 -5.56
CA THR A 392 -3.04 -15.06 -5.28
C THR A 392 -3.70 -14.67 -3.95
N MET A 393 -3.33 -13.54 -3.40
CA MET A 393 -3.83 -13.12 -2.09
C MET A 393 -5.32 -12.79 -2.12
N PHE A 394 -5.81 -12.20 -3.21
CA PHE A 394 -7.22 -11.87 -3.32
C PHE A 394 -8.10 -13.12 -3.42
N GLU A 395 -7.71 -14.10 -4.21
CA GLU A 395 -8.40 -15.40 -4.31
C GLU A 395 -8.41 -16.11 -2.95
N SER A 396 -7.32 -16.01 -2.19
CA SER A 396 -7.25 -16.54 -0.83
C SER A 396 -8.23 -15.82 0.12
N LEU A 397 -8.40 -14.50 -0.04
CA LEU A 397 -9.41 -13.75 0.72
C LEU A 397 -10.82 -14.18 0.33
N VAL A 398 -11.11 -14.35 -0.94
CA VAL A 398 -12.41 -14.84 -1.42
C VAL A 398 -12.71 -16.23 -0.84
N ALA A 399 -11.77 -17.15 -0.90
CA ALA A 399 -11.92 -18.50 -0.33
C ALA A 399 -12.15 -18.44 1.20
N TRP A 400 -11.48 -17.55 1.89
CA TRP A 400 -11.71 -17.36 3.33
C TRP A 400 -13.09 -16.81 3.65
N VAL A 401 -13.54 -15.79 2.93
CA VAL A 401 -14.87 -15.16 3.15
C VAL A 401 -16.01 -16.12 2.79
N GLU A 402 -15.89 -16.85 1.68
CA GLU A 402 -17.02 -17.62 1.13
C GLU A 402 -17.07 -19.06 1.61
N SER A 403 -15.92 -19.66 1.89
CA SER A 403 -15.80 -21.09 2.24
C SER A 403 -15.20 -21.32 3.63
N GLY A 404 -14.83 -20.24 4.33
CA GLY A 404 -14.17 -20.35 5.64
C GLY A 404 -12.71 -20.83 5.58
N ASN A 405 -12.13 -20.97 4.39
CA ASN A 405 -10.78 -21.47 4.19
C ASN A 405 -9.74 -20.35 4.44
N ALA A 406 -9.40 -20.15 5.71
CA ALA A 406 -8.38 -19.16 6.10
C ALA A 406 -7.00 -19.55 5.52
N PRO A 407 -6.29 -18.64 4.82
CA PRO A 407 -4.96 -18.98 4.29
C PRO A 407 -3.98 -19.18 5.45
N THR A 408 -3.28 -20.30 5.44
CA THR A 408 -2.18 -20.61 6.34
C THR A 408 -0.84 -20.14 5.80
N SER A 409 -0.75 -19.94 4.49
CA SER A 409 0.38 -19.34 3.78
C SER A 409 -0.10 -18.70 2.48
N LEU A 410 0.76 -17.87 1.88
CA LEU A 410 0.56 -17.32 0.52
C LEU A 410 1.76 -17.70 -0.34
N PRO A 411 1.55 -18.35 -1.50
CA PRO A 411 2.64 -18.68 -2.41
C PRO A 411 3.19 -17.42 -3.08
N VAL A 412 4.51 -17.37 -3.21
CA VAL A 412 5.22 -16.31 -3.93
C VAL A 412 6.32 -16.91 -4.80
N LYS A 413 6.66 -16.21 -5.88
CA LYS A 413 7.76 -16.57 -6.77
C LYS A 413 8.71 -15.39 -6.92
N TYR A 414 10.00 -15.66 -6.95
CA TYR A 414 11.02 -14.67 -7.25
C TYR A 414 12.17 -15.29 -8.04
N SER A 415 12.90 -14.44 -8.77
CA SER A 415 14.05 -14.86 -9.57
C SER A 415 15.20 -13.92 -9.26
N PRO A 416 16.15 -14.33 -8.39
CA PRO A 416 17.36 -13.58 -8.13
C PRO A 416 18.29 -13.61 -9.37
N GLU A 417 19.42 -12.90 -9.28
CA GLU A 417 20.36 -12.76 -10.39
C GLU A 417 21.09 -14.06 -10.77
N ASP A 418 20.90 -15.15 -10.00
CA ASP A 418 21.46 -16.48 -10.27
C ASP A 418 20.76 -17.22 -11.43
N GLY A 419 19.70 -16.62 -12.00
CA GLY A 419 18.94 -17.15 -13.13
C GLY A 419 17.98 -18.30 -12.78
N LYS A 420 17.80 -18.61 -11.50
CA LYS A 420 16.82 -19.59 -11.05
C LYS A 420 15.53 -18.91 -10.64
N THR A 421 14.45 -19.69 -10.62
CA THR A 421 13.17 -19.26 -10.01
C THR A 421 12.99 -20.04 -8.72
N TYR A 422 12.62 -19.33 -7.68
CA TYR A 422 12.36 -19.87 -6.36
C TYR A 422 10.87 -19.75 -6.05
N ASP A 423 10.28 -20.86 -5.69
CA ASP A 423 8.92 -20.91 -5.12
C ASP A 423 9.07 -20.84 -3.59
N ARG A 424 8.31 -19.93 -2.98
CA ARG A 424 8.32 -19.69 -1.54
C ARG A 424 6.91 -19.48 -1.04
N MET A 425 6.78 -19.46 0.27
CA MET A 425 5.54 -19.11 0.95
C MET A 425 5.75 -17.97 1.95
N LEU A 426 4.77 -17.09 2.05
CA LEU A 426 4.67 -16.15 3.16
C LEU A 426 3.81 -16.76 4.25
N CYS A 427 4.21 -16.63 5.51
CA CYS A 427 3.53 -17.22 6.67
C CYS A 427 3.00 -16.13 7.61
N PRO A 428 1.72 -16.19 8.05
CA PRO A 428 1.17 -15.24 9.01
C PRO A 428 1.25 -15.77 10.45
N PRO A 429 1.68 -15.03 11.44
CA PRO A 429 2.48 -13.79 11.40
C PRO A 429 3.99 -14.07 11.38
N HIS A 430 4.38 -15.32 11.19
CA HIS A 430 5.76 -15.83 11.31
C HIS A 430 6.45 -15.89 9.95
N ARG A 431 7.68 -16.41 9.94
CA ARG A 431 8.49 -16.63 8.74
C ARG A 431 8.39 -18.08 8.28
N ALA A 432 8.51 -18.30 6.98
CA ALA A 432 8.73 -19.62 6.45
C ALA A 432 10.14 -20.12 6.86
N LYS A 433 10.24 -21.37 7.30
CA LYS A 433 11.50 -22.03 7.68
C LYS A 433 11.78 -23.19 6.77
N TYR A 434 13.05 -23.36 6.44
CA TYR A 434 13.53 -24.51 5.68
C TYR A 434 13.48 -25.79 6.52
N LYS A 435 13.02 -26.90 5.93
CA LYS A 435 12.91 -28.21 6.60
C LYS A 435 14.25 -28.91 6.83
N GLY A 436 15.37 -28.36 6.30
CA GLY A 436 16.69 -28.98 6.33
C GLY A 436 16.89 -30.05 5.25
N THR A 437 15.88 -30.36 4.46
CA THR A 437 15.90 -31.35 3.37
C THR A 437 14.96 -30.92 2.25
N GLY A 438 15.25 -31.35 1.03
CA GLY A 438 14.44 -31.07 -0.16
C GLY A 438 15.08 -30.06 -1.09
N ASP A 439 14.41 -29.79 -2.21
CA ASP A 439 14.86 -28.82 -3.21
C ASP A 439 14.61 -27.40 -2.70
N MET A 440 15.69 -26.66 -2.44
CA MET A 440 15.62 -25.30 -1.96
C MET A 440 14.98 -24.31 -2.95
N THR A 441 14.70 -24.70 -4.18
CA THR A 441 13.97 -23.88 -5.15
C THR A 441 12.46 -24.07 -5.06
N SER A 442 12.00 -25.10 -4.35
CA SER A 442 10.59 -25.45 -4.17
C SER A 442 10.06 -25.04 -2.80
N ASP A 443 8.82 -24.54 -2.75
CA ASP A 443 8.10 -24.22 -1.50
C ASP A 443 7.83 -25.47 -0.65
N ASP A 444 7.78 -26.67 -1.25
CA ASP A 444 7.65 -27.95 -0.54
C ASP A 444 8.76 -28.19 0.49
N ALA A 445 9.92 -27.55 0.32
CA ALA A 445 11.03 -27.65 1.26
C ALA A 445 10.89 -26.74 2.49
N PHE A 446 9.81 -25.97 2.58
CA PHE A 446 9.55 -24.99 3.65
C PHE A 446 8.31 -25.34 4.46
N TYR A 447 8.17 -24.69 5.59
CA TYR A 447 6.96 -24.75 6.45
C TYR A 447 6.78 -23.44 7.21
N CYS A 448 5.55 -23.13 7.58
CA CYS A 448 5.26 -22.05 8.50
C CYS A 448 5.51 -22.52 9.94
N ALA A 449 6.48 -21.92 10.61
CA ALA A 449 6.72 -22.20 12.02
C ALA A 449 5.59 -21.56 12.85
N GLU A 450 5.18 -22.27 13.94
CA GLU A 450 4.27 -21.75 14.96
C GLU A 450 4.98 -20.76 15.89
#